data_72f096a4ad6da86917f10c6d9c6ebd74
#
_entry.id   72f096a4ad6da86917f10c6d9c6ebd74
#
_cell.length_a   1.000
_cell.length_b   1.000
_cell.length_c   1.000
_cell.angle_alpha   90.00
_cell.angle_beta   90.00
_cell.angle_gamma   90.00
#
_symmetry.space_group_name_H-M   'P 1'
#
loop_
_entity.id
_entity.type
_entity.pdbx_description
1 polymer ?
#
loop_
_entity_poly.entity_id
_entity_poly.type
_entity_poly.pdbx_seq_one_letter_code
_entity_poly.pdbx_strand_id
1 'polypeptide(L)'
;MMLIFSVILLSSCTRPKQSVEEKGKYDLLFGASSTAGMAYQWVTAFCELINDHSDTVQASAITTLGSSENINLLAANEIDAGISTNIVASTAMLGEADWAGHPVSGLNIVSYMYADYCYICVPKNSPAETLEDLCGKRVNIGEKGGGVYTGMVEILKALGLGETYFKPYYLSVSDAVSSMQDGALDAVFIYGSATNSSIMELQASKTGLKVIGFTPDEISTICENNTALKPVEMNASYEGIPPVSTVGGAMCFMATEKLPVEVSHELCRILDEYHDEFVTNTRWAETSTPANTAGLTGGLIPLSEGTAQYLREIGID
;
A
#
# COMPACT_ATOMS: atom_id res chain seq x y z
N MET A 1 21.69 27.66 -50.85
CA MET A 1 21.27 26.41 -50.19
C MET A 1 21.10 26.74 -48.70
N MET A 2 19.85 27.01 -48.32
CA MET A 2 19.49 27.58 -47.02
C MET A 2 18.92 26.46 -46.17
N LEU A 3 19.68 26.05 -45.14
CA LEU A 3 19.25 25.04 -44.18
C LEU A 3 18.28 25.65 -43.17
N ILE A 4 17.03 25.22 -43.21
CA ILE A 4 15.99 25.56 -42.22
C ILE A 4 16.13 24.57 -41.07
N PHE A 5 16.57 25.06 -39.88
CA PHE A 5 16.51 24.32 -38.65
C PHE A 5 15.09 24.41 -38.07
N SER A 6 14.35 23.32 -38.16
CA SER A 6 13.07 23.18 -37.43
C SER A 6 13.38 22.89 -35.98
N VAL A 7 13.14 23.86 -35.11
CA VAL A 7 13.10 23.67 -33.65
C VAL A 7 11.78 22.97 -33.30
N ILE A 8 11.84 21.71 -32.92
CA ILE A 8 10.70 20.99 -32.32
C ILE A 8 10.60 21.45 -30.86
N LEU A 9 9.63 22.31 -30.57
CA LEU A 9 9.22 22.64 -29.22
C LEU A 9 8.50 21.42 -28.65
N LEU A 10 9.17 20.68 -27.76
CA LEU A 10 8.54 19.70 -26.88
C LEU A 10 7.65 20.48 -25.89
N SER A 11 6.38 20.54 -26.21
CA SER A 11 5.34 21.03 -25.28
C SER A 11 5.22 20.02 -24.17
N SER A 12 5.73 20.32 -22.98
CA SER A 12 5.42 19.58 -21.77
C SER A 12 3.90 19.71 -21.53
N CYS A 13 3.16 18.62 -21.69
CA CYS A 13 1.77 18.55 -21.28
C CYS A 13 1.70 18.61 -19.74
N THR A 14 1.80 19.79 -19.18
CA THR A 14 1.26 20.06 -17.85
C THR A 14 -0.25 20.12 -18.00
N ARG A 15 -0.96 19.16 -17.36
CA ARG A 15 -2.39 19.17 -17.25
C ARG A 15 -2.81 20.54 -16.66
N PRO A 16 -3.63 21.36 -17.34
CA PRO A 16 -4.07 22.61 -16.77
C PRO A 16 -4.89 22.26 -15.52
N LYS A 17 -4.60 22.92 -14.37
CA LYS A 17 -5.48 22.90 -13.21
C LYS A 17 -6.86 23.34 -13.69
N GLN A 18 -7.80 22.41 -13.78
CA GLN A 18 -9.20 22.76 -14.00
C GLN A 18 -9.68 23.46 -12.73
N SER A 19 -9.77 24.76 -12.82
CA SER A 19 -10.46 25.58 -11.84
C SER A 19 -11.93 25.14 -11.78
N VAL A 20 -12.46 25.03 -10.58
CA VAL A 20 -13.78 24.58 -10.12
C VAL A 20 -14.98 25.29 -10.77
N GLU A 21 -14.83 26.03 -11.88
CA GLU A 21 -15.89 27.01 -12.30
C GLU A 21 -16.93 26.51 -13.31
N GLU A 22 -16.88 25.28 -13.83
CA GLU A 22 -17.87 24.91 -14.88
C GLU A 22 -18.84 23.76 -14.58
N LYS A 23 -18.73 23.00 -13.48
CA LYS A 23 -19.72 21.94 -13.14
C LYS A 23 -20.02 21.70 -11.67
N GLY A 24 -19.51 22.46 -10.73
CA GLY A 24 -19.86 22.30 -9.31
C GLY A 24 -19.37 21.01 -8.62
N LYS A 25 -18.61 20.14 -9.31
CA LYS A 25 -18.01 18.93 -8.74
C LYS A 25 -16.49 18.92 -8.90
N TYR A 26 -15.81 18.43 -7.87
CA TYR A 26 -14.39 18.07 -7.95
C TYR A 26 -14.23 16.78 -8.76
N ASP A 27 -13.35 16.76 -9.74
CA ASP A 27 -13.03 15.56 -10.56
C ASP A 27 -11.68 15.02 -10.10
N LEU A 28 -11.70 13.91 -9.36
CA LEU A 28 -10.54 13.35 -8.70
C LEU A 28 -9.98 12.13 -9.42
N LEU A 29 -8.66 12.03 -9.45
CA LEU A 29 -7.94 10.88 -9.97
C LEU A 29 -7.23 10.14 -8.85
N PHE A 30 -7.53 8.86 -8.67
CA PHE A 30 -6.98 8.03 -7.61
C PHE A 30 -5.97 7.01 -8.12
N GLY A 31 -4.81 6.94 -7.48
CA GLY A 31 -3.82 5.91 -7.69
C GLY A 31 -4.17 4.64 -6.91
N ALA A 32 -4.30 3.53 -7.59
CA ALA A 32 -4.63 2.25 -6.97
C ALA A 32 -3.40 1.31 -6.91
N SER A 33 -3.50 0.14 -7.52
CA SER A 33 -2.44 -0.84 -7.69
C SER A 33 -2.65 -1.64 -8.97
N SER A 34 -2.02 -2.80 -9.13
CA SER A 34 -2.33 -3.72 -10.22
C SER A 34 -3.78 -4.21 -10.13
N THR A 35 -4.41 -4.48 -11.26
CA THR A 35 -5.83 -4.89 -11.36
C THR A 35 -6.16 -6.17 -10.60
N ALA A 36 -5.18 -7.04 -10.36
CA ALA A 36 -5.34 -8.25 -9.56
C ALA A 36 -5.28 -7.99 -8.04
N GLY A 37 -4.87 -6.79 -7.64
CA GLY A 37 -4.68 -6.41 -6.25
C GLY A 37 -5.99 -6.04 -5.54
N MET A 38 -6.06 -6.34 -4.23
CA MET A 38 -7.21 -5.96 -3.41
C MET A 38 -7.35 -4.44 -3.29
N ALA A 39 -6.24 -3.72 -3.23
CA ALA A 39 -6.24 -2.27 -3.20
C ALA A 39 -6.91 -1.68 -4.46
N TYR A 40 -6.71 -2.30 -5.63
CA TYR A 40 -7.41 -1.88 -6.84
C TYR A 40 -8.93 -2.06 -6.73
N GLN A 41 -9.37 -3.21 -6.23
CA GLN A 41 -10.80 -3.48 -6.01
C GLN A 41 -11.41 -2.50 -5.01
N TRP A 42 -10.69 -2.20 -3.92
CA TRP A 42 -11.12 -1.23 -2.93
C TRP A 42 -11.27 0.16 -3.53
N VAL A 43 -10.26 0.65 -4.26
CA VAL A 43 -10.28 2.01 -4.86
C VAL A 43 -11.37 2.13 -5.93
N THR A 44 -11.55 1.11 -6.78
CA THR A 44 -12.59 1.15 -7.81
C THR A 44 -13.99 1.14 -7.22
N ALA A 45 -14.25 0.29 -6.22
CA ALA A 45 -15.52 0.28 -5.51
C ALA A 45 -15.76 1.60 -4.74
N PHE A 46 -14.70 2.22 -4.21
CA PHE A 46 -14.81 3.54 -3.56
C PHE A 46 -15.11 4.66 -4.58
N CYS A 47 -14.53 4.61 -5.78
CA CYS A 47 -14.91 5.54 -6.85
C CYS A 47 -16.39 5.40 -7.23
N GLU A 48 -16.90 4.17 -7.33
CA GLU A 48 -18.31 3.91 -7.61
C GLU A 48 -19.18 4.51 -6.50
N LEU A 49 -18.86 4.23 -5.23
CA LEU A 49 -19.60 4.75 -4.08
C LEU A 49 -19.62 6.29 -4.06
N ILE A 50 -18.49 6.95 -4.33
CA ILE A 50 -18.40 8.41 -4.43
C ILE A 50 -19.31 8.95 -5.56
N ASN A 51 -19.24 8.31 -6.73
CA ASN A 51 -20.00 8.76 -7.91
C ASN A 51 -21.51 8.61 -7.73
N ASP A 52 -21.94 7.63 -6.94
CA ASP A 52 -23.35 7.37 -6.66
C ASP A 52 -23.90 8.27 -5.54
N HIS A 53 -23.08 8.66 -4.55
CA HIS A 53 -23.53 9.30 -3.31
C HIS A 53 -22.99 10.73 -3.07
N SER A 54 -22.14 11.27 -3.93
CA SER A 54 -21.67 12.65 -3.81
C SER A 54 -22.24 13.58 -4.85
N ASP A 55 -22.75 14.73 -4.39
CA ASP A 55 -23.14 15.82 -5.27
C ASP A 55 -21.98 16.76 -5.61
N THR A 56 -20.89 16.69 -4.85
CA THR A 56 -19.76 17.64 -4.92
C THR A 56 -18.47 17.03 -5.45
N VAL A 57 -18.35 15.71 -5.45
CA VAL A 57 -17.13 14.97 -5.87
C VAL A 57 -17.50 13.91 -6.89
N GLN A 58 -16.64 13.69 -7.85
CA GLN A 58 -16.60 12.48 -8.67
C GLN A 58 -15.18 11.96 -8.74
N ALA A 59 -15.00 10.65 -8.90
CA ALA A 59 -13.69 10.01 -8.83
C ALA A 59 -13.50 8.94 -9.91
N SER A 60 -12.26 8.76 -10.32
CA SER A 60 -11.82 7.67 -11.19
C SER A 60 -10.49 7.11 -10.70
N ALA A 61 -10.23 5.83 -11.02
CA ALA A 61 -9.03 5.12 -10.60
C ALA A 61 -8.09 4.85 -11.77
N ILE A 62 -6.78 4.88 -11.51
CA ILE A 62 -5.75 4.38 -12.42
C ILE A 62 -4.97 3.23 -11.81
N THR A 63 -4.48 2.33 -12.66
CA THR A 63 -3.53 1.30 -12.26
C THR A 63 -2.14 1.89 -12.04
N THR A 64 -1.47 1.42 -10.99
CA THR A 64 -0.10 1.80 -10.65
C THR A 64 0.66 0.57 -10.13
N LEU A 65 1.94 0.71 -9.83
CA LEU A 65 2.73 -0.30 -9.12
C LEU A 65 2.42 -0.34 -7.61
N GLY A 66 1.54 0.54 -7.12
CA GLY A 66 1.11 0.60 -5.71
C GLY A 66 1.80 1.70 -4.92
N SER A 67 2.10 1.43 -3.65
CA SER A 67 2.44 2.43 -2.63
C SER A 67 3.50 3.44 -3.04
N SER A 68 4.67 2.98 -3.51
CA SER A 68 5.80 3.88 -3.80
C SER A 68 5.53 4.76 -5.02
N GLU A 69 4.94 4.19 -6.08
CA GLU A 69 4.56 4.98 -7.26
C GLU A 69 3.48 6.00 -6.90
N ASN A 70 2.47 5.62 -6.11
CA ASN A 70 1.42 6.55 -5.69
C ASN A 70 1.97 7.73 -4.87
N ILE A 71 2.93 7.49 -3.98
CA ILE A 71 3.60 8.57 -3.25
C ILE A 71 4.31 9.53 -4.22
N ASN A 72 4.98 9.01 -5.24
CA ASN A 72 5.64 9.84 -6.25
C ASN A 72 4.63 10.64 -7.09
N LEU A 73 3.52 10.03 -7.50
CA LEU A 73 2.44 10.69 -8.24
C LEU A 73 1.74 11.76 -7.39
N LEU A 74 1.52 11.51 -6.09
CA LEU A 74 1.01 12.50 -5.13
C LEU A 74 1.97 13.69 -4.99
N ALA A 75 3.26 13.42 -4.80
CA ALA A 75 4.29 14.47 -4.70
C ALA A 75 4.36 15.32 -5.97
N ALA A 76 4.24 14.69 -7.15
CA ALA A 76 4.19 15.36 -8.45
C ALA A 76 2.85 16.05 -8.75
N ASN A 77 1.81 15.84 -7.91
CA ASN A 77 0.44 16.31 -8.12
C ASN A 77 -0.18 15.78 -9.43
N GLU A 78 0.16 14.52 -9.76
CA GLU A 78 -0.38 13.81 -10.93
C GLU A 78 -1.63 13.00 -10.59
N ILE A 79 -1.82 12.66 -9.30
CA ILE A 79 -3.06 12.11 -8.71
C ILE A 79 -3.48 12.95 -7.51
N ASP A 80 -4.77 12.90 -7.16
CA ASP A 80 -5.34 13.67 -6.05
C ASP A 80 -5.31 12.88 -4.74
N ALA A 81 -5.49 11.56 -4.82
CA ALA A 81 -5.35 10.64 -3.71
C ALA A 81 -4.88 9.26 -4.21
N GLY A 82 -4.43 8.39 -3.31
CA GLY A 82 -4.00 7.06 -3.69
C GLY A 82 -3.66 6.19 -2.49
N ILE A 83 -3.50 4.89 -2.74
CA ILE A 83 -3.16 3.95 -1.67
C ILE A 83 -1.67 3.98 -1.36
N SER A 84 -1.34 3.89 -0.09
CA SER A 84 0.02 3.56 0.35
C SER A 84 0.00 2.88 1.72
N THR A 85 0.99 2.03 1.96
CA THR A 85 1.23 1.54 3.32
C THR A 85 1.83 2.66 4.17
N ASN A 86 1.53 2.65 5.45
CA ASN A 86 2.07 3.64 6.38
C ASN A 86 3.61 3.57 6.46
N ILE A 87 4.21 2.39 6.28
CA ILE A 87 5.69 2.25 6.25
C ILE A 87 6.30 2.97 5.05
N VAL A 88 5.75 2.77 3.84
CA VAL A 88 6.25 3.41 2.61
C VAL A 88 6.10 4.94 2.70
N ALA A 89 4.94 5.40 3.16
CA ALA A 89 4.70 6.83 3.31
C ALA A 89 5.62 7.46 4.37
N SER A 90 5.87 6.76 5.50
CA SER A 90 6.82 7.21 6.53
C SER A 90 8.26 7.29 5.97
N THR A 91 8.68 6.27 5.23
CA THR A 91 10.00 6.24 4.55
C THR A 91 10.16 7.42 3.60
N ALA A 92 9.13 7.72 2.82
CA ALA A 92 9.13 8.86 1.90
C ALA A 92 9.19 10.21 2.64
N MET A 93 8.43 10.37 3.72
CA MET A 93 8.44 11.60 4.53
C MET A 93 9.78 11.82 5.23
N LEU A 94 10.45 10.76 5.65
CA LEU A 94 11.78 10.82 6.24
C LEU A 94 12.91 11.04 5.22
N GLY A 95 12.61 10.93 3.92
CA GLY A 95 13.60 11.04 2.85
C GLY A 95 14.60 9.89 2.86
N GLU A 96 14.12 8.69 3.09
CA GLU A 96 14.90 7.46 3.13
C GLU A 96 14.65 6.57 1.90
N ALA A 97 15.40 5.51 1.71
CA ALA A 97 15.35 4.58 0.58
C ALA A 97 15.32 5.32 -0.78
N ASP A 98 14.27 5.11 -1.58
CA ASP A 98 14.13 5.72 -2.91
C ASP A 98 13.99 7.26 -2.86
N TRP A 99 13.67 7.83 -1.68
CA TRP A 99 13.56 9.27 -1.45
C TRP A 99 14.76 9.89 -0.72
N ALA A 100 15.92 9.19 -0.70
CA ALA A 100 17.12 9.66 0.00
C ALA A 100 17.53 11.08 -0.43
N GLY A 101 17.49 12.01 0.52
CA GLY A 101 17.78 13.43 0.29
C GLY A 101 16.65 14.25 -0.36
N HIS A 102 15.50 13.63 -0.65
CA HIS A 102 14.33 14.27 -1.27
C HIS A 102 13.03 13.88 -0.53
N PRO A 103 12.87 14.25 0.74
CA PRO A 103 11.70 13.87 1.53
C PRO A 103 10.41 14.42 0.91
N VAL A 104 9.35 13.60 0.93
CA VAL A 104 8.02 13.99 0.49
C VAL A 104 7.29 14.64 1.66
N SER A 105 6.92 15.90 1.51
CA SER A 105 6.20 16.67 2.54
C SER A 105 4.70 16.73 2.26
N GLY A 106 3.92 17.00 3.31
CA GLY A 106 2.50 17.27 3.21
C GLY A 106 1.62 16.04 2.95
N LEU A 107 2.17 14.83 3.07
CA LEU A 107 1.36 13.61 3.03
C LEU A 107 0.44 13.54 4.24
N ASN A 108 -0.80 13.11 4.02
CA ASN A 108 -1.79 12.90 5.06
C ASN A 108 -2.68 11.67 4.75
N ILE A 109 -3.31 11.13 5.78
CA ILE A 109 -4.21 9.99 5.70
C ILE A 109 -5.64 10.50 5.58
N VAL A 110 -6.34 10.09 4.53
CA VAL A 110 -7.78 10.31 4.37
C VAL A 110 -8.55 9.21 5.10
N SER A 111 -8.15 7.95 4.95
CA SER A 111 -8.78 6.84 5.66
C SER A 111 -7.84 5.66 5.84
N TYR A 112 -8.10 4.87 6.89
CA TYR A 112 -7.60 3.51 7.02
C TYR A 112 -8.36 2.60 6.03
N MET A 113 -7.66 1.67 5.42
CA MET A 113 -8.28 0.67 4.53
C MET A 113 -8.34 -0.70 5.22
N TYR A 114 -7.18 -1.31 5.44
CA TYR A 114 -7.03 -2.62 6.08
C TYR A 114 -5.63 -2.81 6.66
N ALA A 115 -5.46 -3.83 7.48
CA ALA A 115 -4.16 -4.20 8.02
C ALA A 115 -3.28 -4.84 6.94
N ASP A 116 -2.01 -4.44 6.92
CA ASP A 116 -0.96 -5.12 6.18
C ASP A 116 -0.06 -5.92 7.11
N TYR A 117 0.43 -7.03 6.60
CA TYR A 117 1.28 -7.97 7.31
C TYR A 117 2.55 -8.22 6.51
N CYS A 118 3.66 -8.42 7.20
CA CYS A 118 4.86 -8.94 6.59
C CYS A 118 4.97 -10.44 6.87
N TYR A 119 5.04 -11.26 5.86
CA TYR A 119 5.21 -12.70 6.01
C TYR A 119 6.00 -13.29 4.84
N ILE A 120 6.53 -14.48 5.09
CA ILE A 120 7.40 -15.18 4.16
C ILE A 120 6.70 -16.45 3.71
N CYS A 121 6.49 -16.59 2.41
CA CYS A 121 5.97 -17.80 1.79
C CYS A 121 7.11 -18.67 1.30
N VAL A 122 7.08 -19.96 1.69
CA VAL A 122 8.02 -20.97 1.20
C VAL A 122 7.23 -22.20 0.73
N PRO A 123 7.82 -23.08 -0.11
CA PRO A 123 7.22 -24.37 -0.44
C PRO A 123 6.87 -25.17 0.82
N LYS A 124 5.75 -25.88 0.80
CA LYS A 124 5.26 -26.66 1.96
C LYS A 124 6.31 -27.57 2.58
N ASN A 125 7.19 -28.18 1.76
CA ASN A 125 8.23 -29.11 2.18
C ASN A 125 9.58 -28.41 2.39
N SER A 126 9.64 -27.08 2.42
CA SER A 126 10.87 -26.34 2.70
C SER A 126 11.35 -26.65 4.12
N PRO A 127 12.65 -26.87 4.33
CA PRO A 127 13.22 -27.04 5.67
C PRO A 127 13.33 -25.71 6.44
N ALA A 128 13.17 -24.56 5.78
CA ALA A 128 13.29 -23.26 6.42
C ALA A 128 12.12 -23.04 7.40
N GLU A 129 12.44 -22.61 8.63
CA GLU A 129 11.50 -22.31 9.71
C GLU A 129 11.61 -20.83 10.17
N THR A 130 12.73 -20.18 9.85
CA THR A 130 13.07 -18.83 10.30
C THR A 130 13.61 -17.99 9.14
N LEU A 131 13.72 -16.67 9.36
CA LEU A 131 14.40 -15.75 8.43
C LEU A 131 15.87 -16.16 8.23
N GLU A 132 16.53 -16.63 9.28
CA GLU A 132 17.94 -17.04 9.24
C GLU A 132 18.17 -18.21 8.27
N ASP A 133 17.24 -19.15 8.17
CA ASP A 133 17.33 -20.30 7.26
C ASP A 133 17.31 -19.88 5.77
N LEU A 134 16.90 -18.67 5.51
CA LEU A 134 16.83 -18.08 4.16
C LEU A 134 18.12 -17.34 3.77
N CYS A 135 19.10 -17.22 4.65
CA CYS A 135 20.39 -16.60 4.34
C CYS A 135 21.01 -17.25 3.09
N GLY A 136 21.36 -16.43 2.10
CA GLY A 136 21.95 -16.88 0.82
C GLY A 136 20.99 -17.67 -0.09
N LYS A 137 19.72 -17.83 0.25
CA LYS A 137 18.69 -18.47 -0.59
C LYS A 137 18.17 -17.51 -1.66
N ARG A 138 17.50 -18.06 -2.67
CA ARG A 138 16.85 -17.31 -3.76
C ARG A 138 15.51 -16.79 -3.25
N VAL A 139 15.45 -15.52 -2.95
CA VAL A 139 14.28 -14.90 -2.30
C VAL A 139 13.77 -13.74 -3.13
N ASN A 140 12.48 -13.76 -3.46
CA ASN A 140 11.83 -12.58 -4.01
C ASN A 140 11.52 -11.60 -2.89
N ILE A 141 12.02 -10.38 -3.01
CA ILE A 141 11.79 -9.28 -2.05
C ILE A 141 10.90 -8.17 -2.63
N GLY A 142 10.21 -8.45 -3.72
CA GLY A 142 9.29 -7.53 -4.38
C GLY A 142 9.90 -6.77 -5.55
N GLU A 143 9.04 -6.26 -6.40
CA GLU A 143 9.39 -5.48 -7.58
C GLU A 143 9.87 -4.08 -7.18
N LYS A 144 11.01 -3.64 -7.76
CA LYS A 144 11.56 -2.30 -7.48
C LYS A 144 10.56 -1.21 -7.89
N GLY A 145 10.40 -0.21 -7.02
CA GLY A 145 9.39 0.83 -7.16
C GLY A 145 7.99 0.44 -6.65
N GLY A 146 7.82 -0.80 -6.18
CA GLY A 146 6.59 -1.28 -5.55
C GLY A 146 6.66 -1.25 -4.02
N GLY A 147 5.50 -1.21 -3.37
CA GLY A 147 5.39 -1.13 -1.91
C GLY A 147 5.93 -2.35 -1.17
N VAL A 148 5.84 -3.54 -1.77
CA VAL A 148 6.41 -4.78 -1.19
C VAL A 148 7.93 -4.65 -1.06
N TYR A 149 8.62 -4.21 -2.12
CA TYR A 149 10.05 -4.00 -2.11
C TYR A 149 10.47 -2.98 -1.04
N THR A 150 9.87 -1.80 -1.05
CA THR A 150 10.20 -0.75 -0.07
C THR A 150 9.96 -1.21 1.37
N GLY A 151 8.80 -1.85 1.64
CA GLY A 151 8.48 -2.39 2.95
C GLY A 151 9.48 -3.45 3.41
N MET A 152 9.90 -4.35 2.51
CA MET A 152 10.88 -5.39 2.84
C MET A 152 12.27 -4.84 3.11
N VAL A 153 12.73 -3.87 2.30
CA VAL A 153 14.03 -3.21 2.52
C VAL A 153 14.06 -2.53 3.89
N GLU A 154 12.98 -1.85 4.27
CA GLU A 154 12.90 -1.20 5.59
C GLU A 154 12.87 -2.21 6.75
N ILE A 155 12.21 -3.35 6.60
CA ILE A 155 12.24 -4.43 7.60
C ILE A 155 13.64 -5.03 7.72
N LEU A 156 14.30 -5.33 6.61
CA LEU A 156 15.68 -5.83 6.61
C LEU A 156 16.64 -4.82 7.26
N LYS A 157 16.50 -3.53 6.93
CA LYS A 157 17.26 -2.44 7.52
C LYS A 157 17.05 -2.36 9.04
N ALA A 158 15.81 -2.49 9.49
CA ALA A 158 15.48 -2.49 10.92
C ALA A 158 16.16 -3.64 11.67
N LEU A 159 16.37 -4.78 11.01
CA LEU A 159 17.14 -5.94 11.52
C LEU A 159 18.66 -5.78 11.33
N GLY A 160 19.14 -4.68 10.77
CA GLY A 160 20.57 -4.52 10.45
C GLY A 160 21.04 -5.36 9.26
N LEU A 161 20.11 -5.84 8.43
CA LEU A 161 20.36 -6.67 7.25
C LEU A 161 20.25 -5.84 5.98
N GLY A 162 20.96 -6.25 4.94
CA GLY A 162 20.80 -5.69 3.59
C GLY A 162 20.18 -6.72 2.63
N GLU A 163 19.80 -6.27 1.43
CA GLU A 163 19.23 -7.13 0.38
C GLU A 163 20.14 -8.33 0.06
N THR A 164 21.46 -8.14 0.16
CA THR A 164 22.47 -9.18 -0.11
C THR A 164 22.53 -10.29 0.95
N TYR A 165 21.72 -10.18 2.02
CA TYR A 165 21.52 -11.28 2.96
C TYR A 165 20.96 -12.53 2.26
N PHE A 166 20.19 -12.30 1.19
CA PHE A 166 19.68 -13.30 0.26
C PHE A 166 20.45 -13.29 -1.08
N LYS A 167 20.02 -14.14 -2.01
CA LYS A 167 20.14 -13.93 -3.46
C LYS A 167 18.83 -13.30 -3.92
N PRO A 168 18.74 -11.95 -3.98
CA PRO A 168 17.46 -11.28 -4.14
C PRO A 168 16.93 -11.39 -5.57
N TYR A 169 15.61 -11.52 -5.68
CA TYR A 169 14.84 -11.41 -6.91
C TYR A 169 13.84 -10.27 -6.75
N TYR A 170 13.51 -9.61 -7.86
CA TYR A 170 12.70 -8.40 -7.89
C TYR A 170 11.53 -8.57 -8.86
N LEU A 171 10.64 -9.49 -8.53
CA LEU A 171 9.50 -9.90 -9.36
C LEU A 171 8.19 -9.42 -8.73
N SER A 172 7.14 -9.30 -9.56
CA SER A 172 5.79 -9.22 -9.04
C SER A 172 5.45 -10.46 -8.20
N VAL A 173 4.46 -10.37 -7.32
CA VAL A 173 4.08 -11.53 -6.48
C VAL A 173 3.62 -12.71 -7.35
N SER A 174 2.88 -12.47 -8.42
CA SER A 174 2.41 -13.52 -9.34
C SER A 174 3.56 -14.23 -10.06
N ASP A 175 4.54 -13.47 -10.58
CA ASP A 175 5.70 -14.04 -11.25
C ASP A 175 6.61 -14.79 -10.28
N ALA A 176 6.73 -14.29 -9.04
CA ALA A 176 7.48 -14.94 -7.99
C ALA A 176 6.85 -16.26 -7.56
N VAL A 177 5.52 -16.32 -7.45
CA VAL A 177 4.78 -17.56 -7.18
C VAL A 177 4.99 -18.58 -8.29
N SER A 178 4.87 -18.18 -9.56
CA SER A 178 5.15 -19.03 -10.71
C SER A 178 6.60 -19.56 -10.67
N SER A 179 7.56 -18.68 -10.39
CA SER A 179 8.98 -19.04 -10.28
C SER A 179 9.25 -20.01 -9.11
N MET A 180 8.51 -19.89 -8.00
CA MET A 180 8.60 -20.84 -6.87
C MET A 180 7.98 -22.19 -7.24
N GLN A 181 6.87 -22.23 -7.96
CA GLN A 181 6.27 -23.46 -8.46
C GLN A 181 7.22 -24.22 -9.39
N ASP A 182 8.00 -23.52 -10.19
CA ASP A 182 9.04 -24.07 -11.08
C ASP A 182 10.34 -24.42 -10.34
N GLY A 183 10.44 -24.19 -9.03
CA GLY A 183 11.63 -24.43 -8.22
C GLY A 183 12.78 -23.44 -8.45
N ALA A 184 12.50 -22.30 -9.09
CA ALA A 184 13.48 -21.24 -9.33
C ALA A 184 13.68 -20.31 -8.11
N LEU A 185 12.72 -20.26 -7.20
CA LEU A 185 12.78 -19.49 -5.94
C LEU A 185 12.59 -20.40 -4.72
N ASP A 186 13.24 -20.02 -3.62
CA ASP A 186 13.16 -20.71 -2.34
C ASP A 186 12.16 -20.03 -1.40
N ALA A 187 11.94 -18.71 -1.54
CA ALA A 187 10.99 -17.95 -0.75
C ALA A 187 10.45 -16.74 -1.52
N VAL A 188 9.26 -16.28 -1.10
CA VAL A 188 8.62 -15.03 -1.56
C VAL A 188 8.20 -14.24 -0.33
N PHE A 189 8.70 -13.03 -0.18
CA PHE A 189 8.21 -12.07 0.80
C PHE A 189 6.93 -11.43 0.33
N ILE A 190 6.03 -11.24 1.27
CA ILE A 190 4.79 -10.50 1.11
C ILE A 190 4.76 -9.38 2.16
N TYR A 191 4.48 -8.18 1.72
CA TYR A 191 4.04 -7.09 2.57
C TYR A 191 2.69 -6.59 2.02
N GLY A 192 1.64 -6.89 2.75
CA GLY A 192 0.28 -6.64 2.29
C GLY A 192 -0.74 -7.38 3.16
N SER A 193 -1.95 -7.51 2.68
CA SER A 193 -3.01 -8.17 3.44
C SER A 193 -2.74 -9.64 3.73
N ALA A 194 -3.44 -10.18 4.72
CA ALA A 194 -3.38 -11.61 5.08
C ALA A 194 -3.89 -12.54 3.97
N THR A 195 -4.56 -12.02 2.95
CA THR A 195 -5.06 -12.80 1.81
C THR A 195 -4.49 -12.25 0.51
N ASN A 196 -3.86 -13.11 -0.27
CA ASN A 196 -3.31 -12.78 -1.59
C ASN A 196 -3.68 -13.90 -2.58
N SER A 197 -4.28 -13.55 -3.73
CA SER A 197 -4.76 -14.52 -4.72
C SER A 197 -3.64 -15.41 -5.26
N SER A 198 -2.47 -14.85 -5.58
CA SER A 198 -1.33 -15.64 -6.07
C SER A 198 -0.81 -16.61 -5.02
N ILE A 199 -0.86 -16.24 -3.73
CA ILE A 199 -0.48 -17.13 -2.63
C ILE A 199 -1.54 -18.24 -2.44
N MET A 200 -2.82 -17.94 -2.65
CA MET A 200 -3.87 -18.99 -2.67
C MET A 200 -3.65 -19.99 -3.81
N GLU A 201 -3.22 -19.52 -4.99
CA GLU A 201 -2.84 -20.41 -6.10
C GLU A 201 -1.63 -21.29 -5.74
N LEU A 202 -0.61 -20.73 -5.08
CA LEU A 202 0.53 -21.50 -4.58
C LEU A 202 0.06 -22.58 -3.61
N GLN A 203 -0.80 -22.24 -2.65
CA GLN A 203 -1.35 -23.18 -1.69
C GLN A 203 -2.09 -24.34 -2.35
N ALA A 204 -2.89 -24.06 -3.39
CA ALA A 204 -3.64 -25.05 -4.14
C ALA A 204 -2.76 -25.90 -5.09
N SER A 205 -1.52 -25.50 -5.34
CA SER A 205 -0.60 -26.18 -6.24
C SER A 205 0.04 -27.42 -5.59
N LYS A 206 0.77 -28.19 -6.39
CA LYS A 206 1.59 -29.32 -5.88
C LYS A 206 2.72 -28.87 -4.97
N THR A 207 3.24 -27.66 -5.16
CA THR A 207 4.29 -27.05 -4.33
C THR A 207 3.78 -26.82 -2.91
N GLY A 208 2.51 -26.40 -2.80
CA GLY A 208 1.87 -26.08 -1.53
C GLY A 208 2.54 -24.89 -0.85
N LEU A 209 2.03 -24.53 0.32
CA LEU A 209 2.42 -23.35 1.07
C LEU A 209 2.78 -23.69 2.52
N LYS A 210 3.90 -23.13 3.00
CA LYS A 210 4.20 -22.88 4.39
C LYS A 210 4.47 -21.39 4.55
N VAL A 211 3.99 -20.80 5.65
CA VAL A 211 4.22 -19.40 5.98
C VAL A 211 5.14 -19.31 7.18
N ILE A 212 6.13 -18.43 7.09
CA ILE A 212 7.09 -18.12 8.14
C ILE A 212 6.87 -16.67 8.55
N GLY A 213 6.83 -16.41 9.85
CA GLY A 213 6.85 -15.08 10.45
C GLY A 213 8.22 -14.70 10.96
N PHE A 214 8.25 -13.88 11.99
CA PHE A 214 9.47 -13.47 12.68
C PHE A 214 9.48 -14.00 14.11
N THR A 215 10.69 -14.21 14.63
CA THR A 215 10.88 -14.54 16.05
C THR A 215 10.50 -13.35 16.96
N PRO A 216 10.20 -13.57 18.24
CA PRO A 216 9.91 -12.48 19.17
C PRO A 216 11.02 -11.41 19.23
N ASP A 217 12.28 -11.81 19.17
CA ASP A 217 13.43 -10.91 19.19
C ASP A 217 13.53 -10.08 17.89
N GLU A 218 13.27 -10.69 16.74
CA GLU A 218 13.20 -9.98 15.45
C GLU A 218 12.03 -8.98 15.45
N ILE A 219 10.85 -9.38 15.93
CA ILE A 219 9.68 -8.50 16.04
C ILE A 219 10.00 -7.29 16.92
N SER A 220 10.60 -7.50 18.11
CA SER A 220 11.01 -6.41 19.00
C SER A 220 11.98 -5.46 18.30
N THR A 221 13.04 -6.01 17.69
CA THR A 221 14.07 -5.24 16.99
C THR A 221 13.48 -4.44 15.82
N ILE A 222 12.58 -5.04 15.03
CA ILE A 222 11.92 -4.36 13.91
C ILE A 222 11.09 -3.18 14.42
N CYS A 223 10.25 -3.41 15.44
CA CYS A 223 9.35 -2.38 15.95
C CYS A 223 10.06 -1.25 16.72
N GLU A 224 11.21 -1.54 17.34
CA GLU A 224 12.05 -0.53 17.97
C GLU A 224 12.73 0.39 16.94
N ASN A 225 13.17 -0.19 15.81
CA ASN A 225 13.89 0.53 14.77
C ASN A 225 12.97 1.11 13.67
N ASN A 226 11.71 0.67 13.60
CA ASN A 226 10.71 1.20 12.68
C ASN A 226 9.35 1.35 13.36
N THR A 227 9.01 2.55 13.79
CA THR A 227 7.78 2.84 14.56
C THR A 227 6.49 2.79 13.74
N ALA A 228 6.59 2.69 12.40
CA ALA A 228 5.43 2.47 11.52
C ALA A 228 4.90 1.03 11.59
N LEU A 229 5.69 0.11 12.13
CA LEU A 229 5.33 -1.29 12.29
C LEU A 229 4.95 -1.61 13.73
N LYS A 230 4.05 -2.59 13.89
CA LYS A 230 3.59 -3.10 15.18
C LYS A 230 3.66 -4.63 15.20
N PRO A 231 3.87 -5.23 16.40
CA PRO A 231 3.70 -6.67 16.55
C PRO A 231 2.26 -7.05 16.25
N VAL A 232 2.06 -8.05 15.41
CA VAL A 232 0.74 -8.56 15.05
C VAL A 232 0.76 -10.08 14.93
N GLU A 233 -0.39 -10.70 15.15
CA GLU A 233 -0.63 -12.09 14.79
C GLU A 233 -1.46 -12.10 13.50
N MET A 234 -0.90 -12.60 12.43
CA MET A 234 -1.60 -12.76 11.17
C MET A 234 -2.41 -14.06 11.21
N ASN A 235 -3.71 -13.93 11.26
CA ASN A 235 -4.64 -15.03 11.03
C ASN A 235 -4.81 -15.17 9.51
N ALA A 236 -3.96 -15.99 8.90
CA ALA A 236 -3.97 -16.16 7.47
C ALA A 236 -5.29 -16.81 7.01
N SER A 237 -5.89 -16.23 5.97
CA SER A 237 -7.06 -16.81 5.30
C SER A 237 -6.71 -18.04 4.45
N TYR A 238 -5.54 -18.65 4.68
CA TYR A 238 -5.06 -19.83 3.97
C TYR A 238 -5.39 -21.08 4.77
N GLU A 239 -6.14 -21.99 4.15
CA GLU A 239 -6.57 -23.23 4.80
C GLU A 239 -5.36 -24.04 5.32
N GLY A 240 -5.42 -24.44 6.60
CA GLY A 240 -4.36 -25.24 7.22
C GLY A 240 -3.08 -24.49 7.56
N ILE A 241 -3.01 -23.17 7.38
CA ILE A 241 -1.90 -22.34 7.86
C ILE A 241 -2.26 -21.83 9.26
N PRO A 242 -1.46 -22.13 10.29
CA PRO A 242 -1.68 -21.62 11.64
C PRO A 242 -1.48 -20.11 11.71
N PRO A 243 -1.96 -19.44 12.77
CA PRO A 243 -1.62 -18.06 13.04
C PRO A 243 -0.10 -17.84 13.06
N VAL A 244 0.35 -16.72 12.51
CA VAL A 244 1.78 -16.41 12.34
C VAL A 244 2.10 -15.12 13.08
N SER A 245 3.02 -15.19 14.04
CA SER A 245 3.55 -13.98 14.70
C SER A 245 4.44 -13.23 13.73
N THR A 246 4.16 -11.93 13.55
CA THR A 246 4.86 -11.10 12.57
C THR A 246 4.79 -9.62 12.94
N VAL A 247 5.22 -8.77 12.03
CA VAL A 247 5.00 -7.33 12.09
C VAL A 247 4.02 -6.90 11.02
N GLY A 248 3.25 -5.85 11.30
CA GLY A 248 2.28 -5.31 10.39
C GLY A 248 2.14 -3.81 10.50
N GLY A 249 1.45 -3.25 9.54
CA GLY A 249 1.11 -1.84 9.46
C GLY A 249 -0.30 -1.65 8.94
N ALA A 250 -0.53 -0.53 8.29
CA ALA A 250 -1.81 -0.17 7.71
C ALA A 250 -1.66 0.17 6.23
N MET A 251 -2.54 -0.37 5.41
CA MET A 251 -2.84 0.20 4.11
C MET A 251 -3.77 1.38 4.35
N CYS A 252 -3.40 2.52 3.80
CA CYS A 252 -4.14 3.77 3.95
C CYS A 252 -4.49 4.36 2.60
N PHE A 253 -5.61 5.04 2.54
CA PHE A 253 -5.93 5.95 1.45
C PHE A 253 -5.39 7.33 1.82
N MET A 254 -4.50 7.85 1.01
CA MET A 254 -3.69 9.02 1.31
C MET A 254 -3.87 10.11 0.28
N ALA A 255 -3.62 11.33 0.71
CA ALA A 255 -3.55 12.51 -0.14
C ALA A 255 -2.38 13.40 0.29
N THR A 256 -2.29 14.58 -0.29
CA THR A 256 -1.44 15.66 0.22
C THR A 256 -2.30 16.79 0.79
N GLU A 257 -1.67 17.72 1.48
CA GLU A 257 -2.31 18.95 1.97
C GLU A 257 -2.94 19.83 0.87
N LYS A 258 -2.73 19.47 -0.42
CA LYS A 258 -3.35 20.13 -1.56
C LYS A 258 -4.79 19.67 -1.81
N LEU A 259 -5.18 18.51 -1.27
CA LEU A 259 -6.58 18.07 -1.35
C LEU A 259 -7.43 18.99 -0.47
N PRO A 260 -8.49 19.62 -1.01
CA PRO A 260 -9.32 20.51 -0.24
C PRO A 260 -9.92 19.83 1.00
N VAL A 261 -10.05 20.61 2.08
CA VAL A 261 -10.57 20.11 3.37
C VAL A 261 -11.97 19.54 3.21
N GLU A 262 -12.83 20.24 2.49
CA GLU A 262 -14.21 19.82 2.20
C GLU A 262 -14.26 18.52 1.38
N VAL A 263 -13.26 18.27 0.52
CA VAL A 263 -13.17 17.03 -0.25
C VAL A 263 -12.79 15.87 0.65
N SER A 264 -11.72 15.99 1.45
CA SER A 264 -11.33 14.90 2.36
C SER A 264 -12.38 14.62 3.44
N HIS A 265 -13.14 15.64 3.88
CA HIS A 265 -14.31 15.49 4.74
C HIS A 265 -15.40 14.65 4.05
N GLU A 266 -15.77 15.02 2.83
CA GLU A 266 -16.80 14.32 2.04
C GLU A 266 -16.41 12.87 1.76
N LEU A 267 -15.14 12.60 1.42
CA LEU A 267 -14.64 11.23 1.24
C LEU A 267 -14.81 10.38 2.50
N CYS A 268 -14.49 10.94 3.67
CA CYS A 268 -14.63 10.25 4.94
C CYS A 268 -16.10 10.02 5.31
N ARG A 269 -16.98 11.00 5.07
CA ARG A 269 -18.43 10.90 5.26
C ARG A 269 -19.03 9.78 4.42
N ILE A 270 -18.69 9.70 3.14
CA ILE A 270 -19.20 8.66 2.23
C ILE A 270 -18.75 7.26 2.71
N LEU A 271 -17.49 7.11 3.09
CA LEU A 271 -16.98 5.85 3.64
C LEU A 271 -17.75 5.37 4.87
N ASP A 272 -18.18 6.29 5.74
CA ASP A 272 -18.91 5.98 6.97
C ASP A 272 -20.39 5.72 6.69
N GLU A 273 -21.07 6.68 6.09
CA GLU A 273 -22.53 6.62 5.90
C GLU A 273 -22.97 5.49 4.98
N TYR A 274 -22.13 5.09 4.02
CA TYR A 274 -22.41 4.00 3.05
C TYR A 274 -21.53 2.77 3.25
N HIS A 275 -21.00 2.59 4.46
CA HIS A 275 -20.07 1.50 4.76
C HIS A 275 -20.64 0.11 4.46
N ASP A 276 -21.90 -0.16 4.79
CA ASP A 276 -22.55 -1.45 4.53
C ASP A 276 -22.66 -1.75 3.03
N GLU A 277 -22.96 -0.74 2.22
CA GLU A 277 -22.96 -0.86 0.75
C GLU A 277 -21.55 -1.11 0.24
N PHE A 278 -20.56 -0.38 0.75
CA PHE A 278 -19.17 -0.55 0.40
C PHE A 278 -18.65 -1.96 0.69
N VAL A 279 -18.98 -2.52 1.85
CA VAL A 279 -18.64 -3.90 2.23
C VAL A 279 -19.33 -4.92 1.31
N THR A 280 -20.55 -4.63 0.86
CA THR A 280 -21.27 -5.47 -0.11
C THR A 280 -20.56 -5.47 -1.47
N ASN A 281 -20.07 -4.32 -1.93
CA ASN A 281 -19.36 -4.17 -3.21
C ASN A 281 -17.93 -4.73 -3.14
N THR A 282 -17.26 -4.58 -1.99
CA THR A 282 -15.96 -5.18 -1.74
C THR A 282 -15.75 -5.53 -0.26
N ARG A 283 -15.62 -6.83 0.04
CA ARG A 283 -15.35 -7.30 1.41
C ARG A 283 -14.09 -6.69 2.04
N TRP A 284 -13.19 -6.14 1.25
CA TRP A 284 -11.96 -5.50 1.71
C TRP A 284 -12.21 -4.17 2.41
N ALA A 285 -13.43 -3.65 2.33
CA ALA A 285 -13.87 -2.44 3.03
C ALA A 285 -14.30 -2.71 4.49
N GLU A 286 -14.47 -3.96 4.93
CA GLU A 286 -15.00 -4.30 6.25
C GLU A 286 -14.32 -3.57 7.41
N THR A 287 -13.01 -3.34 7.31
CA THR A 287 -12.23 -2.64 8.34
C THR A 287 -12.02 -1.15 8.05
N SER A 288 -12.53 -0.63 6.93
CA SER A 288 -12.37 0.77 6.53
C SER A 288 -13.36 1.67 7.27
N THR A 289 -13.21 1.78 8.58
CA THR A 289 -14.13 2.50 9.48
C THR A 289 -13.50 3.78 10.03
N PRO A 290 -14.33 4.76 10.45
CA PRO A 290 -13.85 5.94 11.16
C PRO A 290 -13.04 5.62 12.41
N ALA A 291 -13.44 4.61 13.20
CA ALA A 291 -12.74 4.20 14.41
C ALA A 291 -11.31 3.69 14.09
N ASN A 292 -11.14 2.87 13.04
CA ASN A 292 -9.82 2.41 12.62
C ASN A 292 -8.98 3.55 12.02
N THR A 293 -9.60 4.52 11.35
CA THR A 293 -8.94 5.73 10.85
C THR A 293 -8.42 6.59 12.01
N ALA A 294 -9.25 6.82 13.04
CA ALA A 294 -8.86 7.53 14.25
C ALA A 294 -7.71 6.83 15.00
N GLY A 295 -7.67 5.49 14.98
CA GLY A 295 -6.57 4.70 15.55
C GLY A 295 -5.19 4.98 14.97
N LEU A 296 -5.09 5.71 13.85
CA LEU A 296 -3.83 6.16 13.24
C LEU A 296 -3.37 7.52 13.76
N THR A 297 -4.18 8.20 14.58
CA THR A 297 -3.84 9.51 15.18
C THR A 297 -2.57 9.40 16.02
N GLY A 298 -1.70 10.41 15.92
CA GLY A 298 -0.41 10.44 16.65
C GLY A 298 0.72 9.68 15.98
N GLY A 299 0.50 9.06 14.83
CA GLY A 299 1.57 8.54 13.97
C GLY A 299 2.38 9.65 13.28
N LEU A 300 3.43 9.26 12.57
CA LEU A 300 4.26 10.20 11.79
C LEU A 300 3.44 10.93 10.70
N ILE A 301 2.48 10.23 10.10
CA ILE A 301 1.65 10.75 9.02
C ILE A 301 0.35 11.25 9.66
N PRO A 302 0.03 12.55 9.56
CA PRO A 302 -1.20 13.10 10.15
C PRO A 302 -2.43 12.65 9.36
N LEU A 303 -3.59 12.66 10.00
CA LEU A 303 -4.86 12.63 9.29
C LEU A 303 -5.05 13.90 8.46
N SER A 304 -5.77 13.83 7.34
CA SER A 304 -6.18 15.01 6.61
C SER A 304 -7.09 15.88 7.48
N GLU A 305 -7.07 17.18 7.26
CA GLU A 305 -7.86 18.10 8.09
C GLU A 305 -9.36 17.81 7.99
N GLY A 306 -9.87 17.52 6.79
CA GLY A 306 -11.29 17.19 6.60
C GLY A 306 -11.65 15.85 7.26
N THR A 307 -10.79 14.85 7.21
CA THR A 307 -10.99 13.60 7.96
C THR A 307 -11.06 13.86 9.46
N ALA A 308 -10.11 14.62 10.00
CA ALA A 308 -10.10 14.97 11.42
C ALA A 308 -11.35 15.80 11.84
N GLN A 309 -11.87 16.65 10.96
CA GLN A 309 -13.13 17.37 11.20
C GLN A 309 -14.31 16.40 11.26
N TYR A 310 -14.45 15.52 10.27
CA TYR A 310 -15.53 14.55 10.24
C TYR A 310 -15.53 13.63 11.48
N LEU A 311 -14.36 13.10 11.87
CA LEU A 311 -14.24 12.27 13.06
C LEU A 311 -14.75 12.98 14.32
N ARG A 312 -14.40 14.26 14.52
CA ARG A 312 -14.90 15.06 15.64
C ARG A 312 -16.42 15.26 15.58
N GLU A 313 -17.00 15.47 14.39
CA GLU A 313 -18.45 15.64 14.19
C GLU A 313 -19.24 14.40 14.62
N ILE A 314 -18.70 13.20 14.38
CA ILE A 314 -19.32 11.94 14.79
C ILE A 314 -18.89 11.47 16.19
N GLY A 315 -18.10 12.29 16.93
CA GLY A 315 -17.71 12.01 18.33
C GLY A 315 -16.60 10.98 18.49
N ILE A 316 -15.74 10.83 17.49
CA ILE A 316 -14.54 9.99 17.52
C ILE A 316 -13.32 10.91 17.61
N ASP A 317 -12.59 10.86 18.74
CA ASP A 317 -11.37 11.67 19.02
C ASP A 317 -10.08 10.84 18.80
#